data_7e06de6cd015f883e1c82cce2ce61b51
#
_entry.id   7e06de6cd015f883e1c82cce2ce61b51
#
_cell.length_a   1.000
_cell.length_b   1.000
_cell.length_c   1.000
_cell.angle_alpha   90.00
_cell.angle_beta   90.00
_cell.angle_gamma   90.00
#
_symmetry.space_group_name_H-M   'P 1'
#
loop_
_entity.id
_entity.type
_entity.pdbx_description
1 polymer ?
#
loop_
_entity_poly.entity_id
_entity_poly.type
_entity_poly.pdbx_seq_one_letter_code
_entity_poly.pdbx_strand_id
1 'polypeptide(L)'
;MNDKITPTLTLAALNKLDGAAEAAPFTFGLGDKVITFPDPLGLSPDEGEELLIDLSGGKRATEIVSKWLSAEDAALVIKRLSLRQMVVLIREASKHYEASLGSMGEGRASTTA
;
A
#
# COMPACT_ATOMS: atom_id res chain seq x y z
N MET A 1 -44.26 0.79 -5.46
CA MET A 1 -43.66 0.58 -5.09
C MET A 1 -42.68 0.99 -5.05
N ASN A 2 -42.32 1.25 -4.65
CA ASN A 2 -41.38 1.66 -4.65
C ASN A 2 -40.48 1.13 -4.12
N ASP A 3 -40.21 0.57 -4.39
CA ASP A 3 -39.20 -0.07 -4.04
C ASP A 3 -38.01 0.54 -4.25
N LYS A 4 -37.89 1.70 -4.63
CA LYS A 4 -36.76 2.33 -4.84
C LYS A 4 -36.20 2.68 -3.58
N ILE A 5 -35.15 2.07 -3.11
CA ILE A 5 -34.41 2.42 -1.93
C ILE A 5 -33.22 3.23 -2.34
N THR A 6 -33.11 4.41 -1.84
CA THR A 6 -31.95 5.26 -2.15
C THR A 6 -30.85 4.89 -1.17
N PRO A 7 -29.76 4.34 -1.66
CA PRO A 7 -28.66 3.96 -0.75
C PRO A 7 -27.98 5.19 -0.16
N THR A 8 -27.50 5.02 1.04
CA THR A 8 -26.75 6.10 1.70
C THR A 8 -25.43 6.35 0.97
N LEU A 9 -24.86 5.30 0.39
CA LEU A 9 -23.59 5.40 -0.30
C LEU A 9 -23.66 4.65 -1.61
N THR A 10 -23.13 5.23 -2.67
CA THR A 10 -23.09 4.59 -3.98
C THR A 10 -21.65 4.30 -4.33
N LEU A 11 -21.45 3.43 -5.34
CA LEU A 11 -20.10 3.14 -5.79
C LEU A 11 -19.43 4.42 -6.32
N ALA A 12 -20.18 5.27 -6.99
CA ALA A 12 -19.61 6.51 -7.49
C ALA A 12 -19.10 7.38 -6.36
N ALA A 13 -19.89 7.48 -5.29
CA ALA A 13 -19.47 8.25 -4.12
C ALA A 13 -18.30 7.60 -3.42
N LEU A 14 -18.30 6.28 -3.37
CA LEU A 14 -17.21 5.56 -2.74
C LEU A 14 -15.90 5.78 -3.50
N ASN A 15 -15.96 5.76 -4.81
CA ASN A 15 -14.76 6.02 -5.63
C ASN A 15 -14.20 7.40 -5.37
N LYS A 16 -15.08 8.35 -5.16
CA LYS A 16 -14.66 9.71 -4.87
C LYS A 16 -13.95 9.79 -3.54
N LEU A 17 -14.50 9.16 -2.53
CA LEU A 17 -13.90 9.14 -1.20
C LEU A 17 -12.57 8.40 -1.23
N ASP A 18 -12.51 7.29 -1.97
CA ASP A 18 -11.30 6.53 -2.09
C ASP A 18 -10.19 7.36 -2.74
N GLY A 19 -10.53 8.06 -3.82
CA GLY A 19 -9.55 8.89 -4.51
C GLY A 19 -9.03 10.00 -3.61
N ALA A 20 -9.89 10.55 -2.76
CA ALA A 20 -9.47 11.61 -1.87
C ALA A 20 -8.53 11.10 -0.78
N ALA A 21 -8.65 9.82 -0.44
CA ALA A 21 -7.81 9.22 0.59
C ALA A 21 -6.53 8.61 0.04
N GLU A 22 -6.41 8.57 -1.26
CA GLU A 22 -5.27 7.92 -1.91
C GLU A 22 -3.97 8.66 -1.62
N ALA A 23 -2.94 7.92 -1.22
CA ALA A 23 -1.63 8.51 -0.96
C ALA A 23 -0.87 8.71 -2.26
N ALA A 24 -0.01 9.71 -2.29
CA ALA A 24 0.91 9.86 -3.40
C ALA A 24 1.79 8.62 -3.43
N PRO A 25 2.15 8.13 -4.62
CA PRO A 25 2.93 6.90 -4.70
C PRO A 25 4.32 7.07 -4.10
N PHE A 26 4.79 6.01 -3.44
CA PHE A 26 6.15 5.97 -2.93
C PHE A 26 7.05 5.48 -4.05
N THR A 27 8.04 6.28 -4.40
CA THR A 27 8.97 5.91 -5.47
C THR A 27 10.39 5.87 -4.94
N PHE A 28 11.19 5.01 -5.56
CA PHE A 28 12.58 4.81 -5.18
C PHE A 28 13.45 4.91 -6.42
N GLY A 29 14.41 5.80 -6.38
CA GLY A 29 15.34 5.96 -7.50
C GLY A 29 16.50 4.99 -7.40
N LEU A 30 16.69 4.17 -8.43
CA LEU A 30 17.78 3.22 -8.47
C LEU A 30 18.53 3.45 -9.77
N GLY A 31 19.59 4.25 -9.72
CA GLY A 31 20.28 4.66 -10.91
C GLY A 31 19.35 5.50 -11.78
N ASP A 32 19.19 5.09 -13.01
CA ASP A 32 18.31 5.79 -13.94
C ASP A 32 16.87 5.34 -13.84
N LYS A 33 16.61 4.34 -13.04
CA LYS A 33 15.29 3.75 -12.97
C LYS A 33 14.54 4.25 -11.75
N VAL A 34 13.24 4.50 -11.92
CA VAL A 34 12.37 4.87 -10.80
C VAL A 34 11.44 3.70 -10.58
N ILE A 35 11.47 3.18 -9.36
CA ILE A 35 10.66 2.04 -8.98
C ILE A 35 9.52 2.52 -8.11
N THR A 36 8.30 2.13 -8.44
CA THR A 36 7.12 2.54 -7.69
C THR A 36 6.61 1.39 -6.84
N PHE A 37 6.39 1.68 -5.56
CA PHE A 37 5.76 0.73 -4.65
C PHE A 37 4.29 1.09 -4.60
N PRO A 38 3.41 0.26 -5.14
CA PRO A 38 1.98 0.61 -5.16
C PRO A 38 1.39 0.68 -3.77
N ASP A 39 0.35 1.50 -3.63
CA ASP A 39 -0.38 1.62 -2.38
C ASP A 39 -1.09 0.30 -2.10
N PRO A 40 -0.81 -0.35 -0.97
CA PRO A 40 -1.49 -1.63 -0.67
C PRO A 40 -3.00 -1.51 -0.63
N LEU A 41 -3.52 -0.36 -0.24
CA LEU A 41 -4.95 -0.17 -0.18
C LEU A 41 -5.58 -0.01 -1.56
N GLY A 42 -4.78 0.22 -2.59
CA GLY A 42 -5.27 0.32 -3.95
C GLY A 42 -5.29 -1.01 -4.67
N LEU A 43 -4.79 -2.06 -4.05
CA LEU A 43 -4.79 -3.38 -4.66
C LEU A 43 -6.13 -4.06 -4.43
N SER A 44 -6.34 -5.21 -5.07
CA SER A 44 -7.54 -5.98 -4.80
C SER A 44 -7.53 -6.38 -3.31
N PRO A 45 -8.71 -6.68 -2.74
CA PRO A 45 -8.74 -7.00 -1.30
C PRO A 45 -7.83 -8.15 -0.93
N ASP A 46 -7.81 -9.22 -1.74
CA ASP A 46 -6.95 -10.36 -1.43
C ASP A 46 -5.49 -9.99 -1.46
N GLU A 47 -5.08 -9.30 -2.49
CA GLU A 47 -3.67 -8.92 -2.63
C GLU A 47 -3.25 -7.90 -1.59
N GLY A 48 -4.10 -6.92 -1.36
CA GLY A 48 -3.79 -5.89 -0.41
C GLY A 48 -3.69 -6.42 1.01
N GLU A 49 -4.65 -7.25 1.39
CA GLU A 49 -4.64 -7.83 2.73
C GLU A 49 -3.44 -8.73 2.95
N GLU A 50 -3.13 -9.52 1.94
CA GLU A 50 -1.99 -10.41 2.05
C GLU A 50 -0.70 -9.62 2.21
N LEU A 51 -0.55 -8.57 1.45
CA LEU A 51 0.64 -7.73 1.54
C LEU A 51 0.74 -7.07 2.91
N LEU A 52 -0.36 -6.55 3.42
CA LEU A 52 -0.36 -5.91 4.74
C LEU A 52 0.01 -6.90 5.83
N ILE A 53 -0.49 -8.11 5.73
CA ILE A 53 -0.14 -9.16 6.68
C ILE A 53 1.34 -9.49 6.59
N ASP A 54 1.84 -9.63 5.39
CA ASP A 54 3.26 -9.94 5.18
C ASP A 54 4.15 -8.84 5.74
N LEU A 55 3.75 -7.60 5.57
CA LEU A 55 4.55 -6.48 6.07
C LEU A 55 4.66 -6.48 7.58
N SER A 56 3.64 -6.98 8.26
CA SER A 56 3.64 -7.00 9.72
C SER A 56 4.07 -8.35 10.29
N GLY A 57 4.16 -9.38 9.45
CA GLY A 57 4.34 -10.74 9.93
C GLY A 57 5.73 -11.31 9.86
N GLY A 58 6.72 -10.54 9.52
CA GLY A 58 8.09 -11.06 9.50
C GLY A 58 8.44 -11.92 8.32
N LYS A 59 7.75 -11.74 7.21
CA LYS A 59 8.11 -12.45 5.99
C LYS A 59 9.48 -12.02 5.51
N ARG A 60 10.08 -12.85 4.67
CA ARG A 60 11.39 -12.54 4.12
C ARG A 60 11.32 -11.31 3.22
N ALA A 61 12.36 -10.50 3.30
CA ALA A 61 12.38 -9.27 2.53
C ALA A 61 12.25 -9.52 1.03
N THR A 62 12.87 -10.58 0.53
CA THR A 62 12.76 -10.90 -0.89
C THR A 62 11.34 -11.26 -1.29
N GLU A 63 10.62 -11.93 -0.40
CA GLU A 63 9.24 -12.29 -0.68
C GLU A 63 8.35 -11.07 -0.70
N ILE A 64 8.56 -10.16 0.21
CA ILE A 64 7.77 -8.93 0.28
C ILE A 64 8.00 -8.10 -0.97
N VAL A 65 9.26 -7.92 -1.37
CA VAL A 65 9.57 -7.14 -2.54
C VAL A 65 9.00 -7.80 -3.79
N SER A 66 9.09 -9.12 -3.89
CA SER A 66 8.56 -9.83 -5.05
C SER A 66 7.05 -9.72 -5.17
N LYS A 67 6.38 -9.61 -4.03
CA LYS A 67 4.93 -9.49 -4.03
C LYS A 67 4.48 -8.04 -4.27
N TRP A 68 5.25 -7.10 -3.76
CA TRP A 68 4.88 -5.69 -3.84
C TRP A 68 5.17 -5.08 -5.20
N LEU A 69 6.28 -5.47 -5.83
CA LEU A 69 6.73 -4.88 -7.09
C LEU A 69 6.46 -5.78 -8.26
N SER A 70 6.59 -5.24 -9.46
CA SER A 70 6.54 -6.07 -10.65
C SER A 70 7.73 -7.03 -10.61
N ALA A 71 7.63 -8.12 -11.35
CA ALA A 71 8.70 -9.12 -11.36
C ALA A 71 10.02 -8.48 -11.78
N GLU A 72 9.98 -7.62 -12.74
CA GLU A 72 11.17 -6.98 -13.26
C GLU A 72 11.80 -6.06 -12.21
N ASP A 73 10.99 -5.23 -11.57
CA ASP A 73 11.48 -4.30 -10.57
C ASP A 73 11.98 -5.04 -9.34
N ALA A 74 11.26 -6.09 -8.94
CA ALA A 74 11.68 -6.88 -7.79
C ALA A 74 13.03 -7.52 -8.04
N ALA A 75 13.23 -8.08 -9.23
CA ALA A 75 14.50 -8.70 -9.57
C ALA A 75 15.64 -7.68 -9.52
N LEU A 76 15.38 -6.49 -9.98
CA LEU A 76 16.39 -5.44 -10.00
C LEU A 76 16.78 -5.03 -8.58
N VAL A 77 15.79 -4.85 -7.72
CA VAL A 77 16.03 -4.47 -6.33
C VAL A 77 16.82 -5.57 -5.62
N ILE A 78 16.40 -6.81 -5.80
CA ILE A 78 17.07 -7.93 -5.15
C ILE A 78 18.51 -8.05 -5.60
N LYS A 79 18.76 -7.75 -6.87
CA LYS A 79 20.10 -7.85 -7.40
C LYS A 79 21.02 -6.72 -6.95
N ARG A 80 20.47 -5.53 -6.79
CA ARG A 80 21.28 -4.34 -6.56
C ARG A 80 21.42 -3.94 -5.10
N LEU A 81 20.51 -4.32 -4.26
CA LEU A 81 20.52 -3.89 -2.87
C LEU A 81 21.00 -5.00 -1.93
N SER A 82 21.61 -4.59 -0.82
CA SER A 82 21.92 -5.53 0.24
C SER A 82 20.65 -5.82 1.03
N LEU A 83 20.68 -6.85 1.85
CA LEU A 83 19.52 -7.16 2.68
C LEU A 83 19.15 -6.00 3.58
N ARG A 84 20.16 -5.37 4.20
CA ARG A 84 19.89 -4.22 5.06
C ARG A 84 19.21 -3.10 4.30
N GLN A 85 19.68 -2.81 3.09
CA GLN A 85 19.07 -1.79 2.27
C GLN A 85 17.64 -2.14 1.90
N MET A 86 17.39 -3.41 1.58
CA MET A 86 16.03 -3.85 1.26
C MET A 86 15.09 -3.68 2.46
N VAL A 87 15.58 -4.03 3.65
CA VAL A 87 14.76 -3.90 4.85
C VAL A 87 14.42 -2.44 5.12
N VAL A 88 15.40 -1.57 4.96
CA VAL A 88 15.17 -0.14 5.16
C VAL A 88 14.19 0.39 4.11
N LEU A 89 14.37 -0.03 2.87
CA LEU A 89 13.49 0.42 1.78
C LEU A 89 12.05 -0.01 2.04
N ILE A 90 11.85 -1.26 2.44
CA ILE A 90 10.52 -1.76 2.74
C ILE A 90 9.90 -0.96 3.89
N ARG A 91 10.72 -0.67 4.90
CA ARG A 91 10.26 0.09 6.05
C ARG A 91 9.83 1.50 5.65
N GLU A 92 10.61 2.16 4.81
CA GLU A 92 10.26 3.50 4.39
C GLU A 92 9.00 3.52 3.54
N ALA A 93 8.86 2.56 2.65
CA ALA A 93 7.66 2.46 1.84
C ALA A 93 6.44 2.18 2.72
N SER A 94 6.61 1.32 3.72
CA SER A 94 5.53 1.01 4.65
C SER A 94 5.11 2.22 5.45
N LYS A 95 6.07 2.98 5.93
CA LYS A 95 5.78 4.19 6.68
C LYS A 95 5.02 5.19 5.84
N HIS A 96 5.42 5.31 4.59
CA HIS A 96 4.77 6.24 3.68
C HIS A 96 3.28 5.93 3.57
N TYR A 97 2.96 4.64 3.41
CA TYR A 97 1.55 4.26 3.25
C TYR A 97 0.83 4.13 4.59
N GLU A 98 1.57 3.98 5.66
CA GLU A 98 0.99 3.97 6.99
C GLU A 98 0.33 5.29 7.31
N ALA A 99 0.88 6.36 6.81
CA ALA A 99 0.29 7.67 7.01
C ALA A 99 -1.12 7.70 6.41
N SER A 100 -1.28 7.06 5.26
CA SER A 100 -2.58 6.99 4.60
C SER A 100 -3.54 6.11 5.39
N LEU A 101 -3.02 4.98 5.89
CA LEU A 101 -3.80 4.09 6.73
C LEU A 101 -4.22 4.80 8.00
N GLY A 102 -3.30 5.52 8.59
CA GLY A 102 -3.58 6.27 9.80
C GLY A 102 -4.66 7.31 9.56
N SER A 103 -4.60 7.93 8.42
CA SER A 103 -5.58 8.92 8.04
C SER A 103 -6.96 8.30 7.92
N MET A 104 -7.03 7.13 7.30
CA MET A 104 -8.30 6.44 7.17
C MET A 104 -8.82 5.93 8.49
N GLY A 105 -7.91 5.60 9.40
CA GLY A 105 -8.31 5.13 10.70
C GLY A 105 -8.40 6.24 11.72
N GLU A 106 -8.47 7.44 11.24
CA GLU A 106 -8.43 8.59 12.09
C GLU A 106 -9.47 8.59 13.17
N GLY A 107 -10.65 8.13 12.86
CA GLY A 107 -11.68 8.04 13.87
C GLY A 107 -11.24 7.21 15.05
N ARG A 108 -10.57 6.10 14.76
CA ARG A 108 -10.08 5.25 15.81
C ARG A 108 -8.94 5.90 16.54
N ALA A 109 -8.06 6.47 15.79
CA ALA A 109 -6.90 7.09 16.39
C ALA A 109 -7.29 8.15 17.38
N SER A 110 -8.28 8.92 17.05
CA SER A 110 -8.68 9.99 17.92
C SER A 110 -9.27 9.44 19.21
N THR A 111 -9.81 8.26 19.17
CA THR A 111 -10.39 7.72 20.40
C THR A 111 -9.33 7.20 21.34
N THR A 112 -8.17 6.92 20.86
CA THR A 112 -7.14 6.42 21.72
C THR A 112 -6.36 7.51 22.38
N ALA A 113 -6.57 8.68 21.97
CA ALA A 113 -5.84 9.80 22.54
C ALA A 113 -6.28 10.11 23.95
#